data_0559141340ede7e6733147774e8bcb79
#
_entry.id   0559141340ede7e6733147774e8bcb79
#
_cell.length_a   1.000
_cell.length_b   1.000
_cell.length_c   1.000
_cell.angle_alpha   90.00
_cell.angle_beta   90.00
_cell.angle_gamma   90.00
#
_symmetry.space_group_name_H-M   'P 1'
#
loop_
_entity.id
_entity.type
_entity.pdbx_description
1 polymer ?
#
loop_
_entity_poly.entity_id
_entity_poly.type
_entity_poly.pdbx_seq_one_letter_code
_entity_poly.pdbx_strand_id
1 'polypeptide(L)'
;NEQGMSAYCYTGSYQIPVRTLTDSIVKDIMMIQEIIGTGEIAISDHRSSQPTFEEFVRVVADTRLGGVLSGKAGIVNVHLGDSPRCLDLIERVVDETEIPTSQILPTHINRNELLFCKSMEYALKGGAVDFTGNEDIDYWETICDEVRVCNGIKRMLDAGVNPDRMTISSDGQGS
;
A
#
# COMPACT_ATOMS: atom_id res chain seq x y z
N ASN A 1 -18.28 10.89 -10.04
CA ASN A 1 -18.16 11.78 -11.21
C ASN A 1 -19.42 12.60 -11.50
N GLU A 2 -20.62 12.08 -11.26
CA GLU A 2 -21.89 12.81 -11.47
C GLU A 2 -21.99 14.11 -10.63
N GLN A 3 -21.31 14.17 -9.51
CA GLN A 3 -21.27 15.33 -8.60
C GLN A 3 -20.12 16.30 -8.93
N GLY A 4 -19.45 16.16 -10.07
CA GLY A 4 -18.35 17.05 -10.49
C GLY A 4 -17.00 16.77 -9.81
N MET A 5 -16.86 15.67 -9.06
CA MET A 5 -15.60 15.23 -8.48
C MET A 5 -14.97 14.14 -9.35
N SER A 6 -13.64 14.16 -9.49
CA SER A 6 -12.90 13.03 -10.03
C SER A 6 -12.62 12.00 -8.93
N ALA A 7 -12.92 10.74 -9.20
CA ALA A 7 -12.67 9.64 -8.28
C ALA A 7 -11.87 8.54 -9.00
N TYR A 8 -10.93 7.96 -8.31
CA TYR A 8 -10.19 6.79 -8.74
C TYR A 8 -10.30 5.71 -7.67
N CYS A 9 -10.19 4.46 -8.08
CA CYS A 9 -10.30 3.31 -7.18
C CYS A 9 -9.30 2.22 -7.53
N TYR A 10 -9.16 1.29 -6.62
CA TYR A 10 -8.46 0.03 -6.84
C TYR A 10 -9.45 -1.10 -7.07
N THR A 11 -9.08 -2.12 -7.86
CA THR A 11 -9.83 -3.37 -7.93
C THR A 11 -9.38 -4.31 -6.83
N GLY A 12 -10.29 -5.11 -6.30
CA GLY A 12 -10.03 -6.06 -5.24
C GLY A 12 -10.39 -5.56 -3.84
N SER A 13 -9.96 -6.31 -2.88
CA SER A 13 -10.06 -6.05 -1.45
C SER A 13 -9.00 -6.89 -0.74
N TYR A 14 -8.96 -6.90 0.58
CA TYR A 14 -7.92 -7.53 1.43
C TYR A 14 -7.37 -8.89 0.99
N GLN A 15 -8.13 -9.66 0.22
CA GLN A 15 -7.89 -11.08 -0.01
C GLN A 15 -7.19 -11.39 -1.35
N ILE A 16 -6.34 -12.41 -1.33
CA ILE A 16 -5.85 -13.11 -2.53
C ILE A 16 -6.47 -14.52 -2.50
N PRO A 17 -7.06 -15.02 -3.62
CA PRO A 17 -7.13 -14.39 -4.93
C PRO A 17 -8.02 -13.13 -4.96
N VAL A 18 -7.58 -12.15 -5.75
CA VAL A 18 -8.26 -10.84 -5.86
C VAL A 18 -9.61 -11.01 -6.54
N ARG A 19 -10.65 -10.44 -5.93
CA ARG A 19 -11.98 -10.38 -6.56
C ARG A 19 -12.05 -9.18 -7.48
N THR A 20 -12.25 -9.44 -8.76
CA THR A 20 -12.26 -8.47 -9.85
C THR A 20 -13.66 -8.35 -10.47
N LEU A 21 -13.89 -7.29 -11.23
CA LEU A 21 -15.16 -7.05 -11.92
C LEU A 21 -15.24 -7.79 -13.27
N THR A 22 -14.08 -8.04 -13.89
CA THR A 22 -13.98 -8.66 -15.23
C THR A 22 -13.25 -10.01 -15.22
N ASP A 23 -13.16 -10.65 -14.08
CA ASP A 23 -12.40 -11.88 -13.82
C ASP A 23 -10.87 -11.76 -14.09
N SER A 24 -10.33 -10.52 -14.16
CA SER A 24 -8.93 -10.28 -14.40
C SER A 24 -8.50 -8.90 -13.89
N ILE A 25 -7.46 -8.84 -13.07
CA ILE A 25 -6.83 -7.59 -12.62
C ILE A 25 -6.42 -6.74 -13.83
N VAL A 26 -5.76 -7.35 -14.81
CA VAL A 26 -5.29 -6.68 -16.03
C VAL A 26 -6.45 -6.03 -16.78
N LYS A 27 -7.56 -6.77 -16.97
CA LYS A 27 -8.74 -6.26 -17.67
C LYS A 27 -9.45 -5.15 -16.89
N ASP A 28 -9.59 -5.29 -15.58
CA ASP A 28 -10.20 -4.25 -14.74
C ASP A 28 -9.45 -2.92 -14.92
N ILE A 29 -8.12 -2.94 -14.82
CA ILE A 29 -7.29 -1.75 -14.98
C ILE A 29 -7.36 -1.19 -16.39
N MET A 30 -7.37 -2.06 -17.41
CA MET A 30 -7.39 -1.63 -18.81
C MET A 30 -8.75 -1.08 -19.25
N MET A 31 -9.84 -1.71 -18.83
CA MET A 31 -11.18 -1.46 -19.38
C MET A 31 -12.00 -0.46 -18.56
N ILE A 32 -11.71 -0.28 -17.27
CA ILE A 32 -12.47 0.59 -16.38
C ILE A 32 -11.60 1.82 -16.08
N GLN A 33 -12.06 2.99 -16.56
CA GLN A 33 -11.27 4.22 -16.55
C GLN A 33 -10.80 4.61 -15.13
N GLU A 34 -11.65 4.46 -14.15
CA GLU A 34 -11.43 4.86 -12.76
C GLU A 34 -10.50 3.88 -12.00
N ILE A 35 -10.33 2.65 -12.49
CA ILE A 35 -9.45 1.68 -11.83
C ILE A 35 -8.01 1.93 -12.27
N ILE A 36 -7.17 2.28 -11.28
CA ILE A 36 -5.76 2.65 -11.50
C ILE A 36 -4.76 1.65 -10.93
N GLY A 37 -5.24 0.62 -10.25
CA GLY A 37 -4.39 -0.39 -9.60
C GLY A 37 -5.21 -1.42 -8.86
N THR A 38 -4.56 -2.16 -7.96
CA THR A 38 -5.15 -3.23 -7.14
C THR A 38 -4.97 -2.92 -5.65
N GLY A 39 -5.97 -3.17 -4.83
CA GLY A 39 -5.90 -2.96 -3.39
C GLY A 39 -7.27 -2.81 -2.73
N GLU A 40 -7.24 -2.65 -1.46
CA GLU A 40 -6.13 -2.86 -0.52
C GLU A 40 -5.82 -4.35 -0.34
N ILE A 41 -4.60 -4.78 -0.57
CA ILE A 41 -4.21 -6.17 -0.31
C ILE A 41 -3.60 -6.27 1.08
N ALA A 42 -4.20 -7.05 1.97
CA ALA A 42 -3.72 -7.17 3.35
C ALA A 42 -2.57 -8.19 3.48
N ILE A 43 -1.47 -7.74 4.05
CA ILE A 43 -0.37 -8.60 4.50
C ILE A 43 0.03 -8.25 5.94
N SER A 44 0.70 -9.16 6.60
CA SER A 44 1.15 -8.98 7.99
C SER A 44 0.02 -8.57 8.94
N ASP A 45 -1.20 -9.03 8.64
CA ASP A 45 -2.46 -8.73 9.31
C ASP A 45 -3.28 -10.02 9.50
N HIS A 46 -4.03 -10.10 10.60
CA HIS A 46 -4.89 -11.26 10.88
C HIS A 46 -6.08 -11.39 9.90
N ARG A 47 -6.45 -10.29 9.22
CA ARG A 47 -7.52 -10.23 8.19
C ARG A 47 -7.03 -10.65 6.81
N SER A 48 -5.72 -10.80 6.63
CA SER A 48 -5.11 -11.24 5.38
C SER A 48 -5.50 -12.69 5.04
N SER A 49 -5.56 -13.02 3.75
CA SER A 49 -5.65 -14.41 3.27
C SER A 49 -4.39 -15.23 3.51
N GLN A 50 -3.36 -14.65 4.10
CA GLN A 50 -2.05 -15.24 4.33
C GLN A 50 -1.42 -15.78 3.03
N PRO A 51 -1.29 -14.96 1.97
CA PRO A 51 -0.82 -15.41 0.68
C PRO A 51 0.61 -15.92 0.74
N THR A 52 0.90 -16.88 -0.13
CA THR A 52 2.30 -17.26 -0.42
C THR A 52 3.00 -16.13 -1.19
N PHE A 53 4.31 -16.20 -1.25
CA PHE A 53 5.12 -15.25 -2.03
C PHE A 53 4.71 -15.23 -3.51
N GLU A 54 4.53 -16.39 -4.11
CA GLU A 54 4.17 -16.55 -5.51
C GLU A 54 2.78 -15.98 -5.84
N GLU A 55 1.82 -16.14 -4.93
CA GLU A 55 0.48 -15.56 -5.09
C GLU A 55 0.55 -14.04 -5.02
N PHE A 56 1.32 -13.47 -4.09
CA PHE A 56 1.50 -12.04 -3.97
C PHE A 56 2.22 -11.43 -5.18
N VAL A 57 3.33 -12.05 -5.63
CA VAL A 57 4.06 -11.66 -6.85
C VAL A 57 3.14 -11.65 -8.07
N ARG A 58 2.25 -12.65 -8.21
CA ARG A 58 1.30 -12.72 -9.31
C ARG A 58 0.38 -11.49 -9.34
N VAL A 59 -0.16 -11.12 -8.20
CA VAL A 59 -1.01 -9.92 -8.08
C VAL A 59 -0.24 -8.66 -8.48
N VAL A 60 0.99 -8.51 -8.01
CA VAL A 60 1.82 -7.34 -8.35
C VAL A 60 2.17 -7.30 -9.83
N ALA A 61 2.52 -8.44 -10.42
CA ALA A 61 2.84 -8.56 -11.85
C ALA A 61 1.62 -8.25 -12.74
N ASP A 62 0.45 -8.80 -12.43
CA ASP A 62 -0.78 -8.56 -13.19
C ASP A 62 -1.21 -7.09 -13.09
N THR A 63 -1.09 -6.48 -11.91
CA THR A 63 -1.39 -5.07 -11.69
C THR A 63 -0.45 -4.17 -12.51
N ARG A 64 0.85 -4.47 -12.48
CA ARG A 64 1.85 -3.77 -13.29
C ARG A 64 1.55 -3.87 -14.78
N LEU A 65 1.25 -5.09 -15.25
CA LEU A 65 0.93 -5.31 -16.66
C LEU A 65 -0.29 -4.48 -17.10
N GLY A 66 -1.35 -4.48 -16.29
CA GLY A 66 -2.54 -3.66 -16.54
C GLY A 66 -2.22 -2.17 -16.63
N GLY A 67 -1.38 -1.66 -15.72
CA GLY A 67 -0.92 -0.28 -15.73
C GLY A 67 -0.10 0.07 -16.97
N VAL A 68 0.89 -0.74 -17.32
CA VAL A 68 1.74 -0.54 -18.52
C VAL A 68 0.90 -0.53 -19.80
N LEU A 69 -0.03 -1.48 -19.96
CA LEU A 69 -0.85 -1.60 -21.17
C LEU A 69 -1.89 -0.47 -21.29
N SER A 70 -2.34 0.11 -20.18
CA SER A 70 -3.36 1.18 -20.19
C SER A 70 -2.79 2.59 -20.02
N GLY A 71 -1.49 2.72 -19.74
CA GLY A 71 -0.86 4.00 -19.41
C GLY A 71 -1.28 4.56 -18.05
N LYS A 72 -1.75 3.70 -17.14
CA LYS A 72 -2.16 4.05 -15.77
C LYS A 72 -1.09 3.72 -14.75
N ALA A 73 -1.29 4.11 -13.51
CA ALA A 73 -0.32 3.87 -12.42
C ALA A 73 -0.01 2.38 -12.22
N GLY A 74 -1.02 1.51 -12.27
CA GLY A 74 -0.87 0.06 -12.09
C GLY A 74 -0.24 -0.30 -10.74
N ILE A 75 -0.55 0.46 -9.69
CA ILE A 75 0.05 0.31 -8.36
C ILE A 75 -0.71 -0.71 -7.53
N VAL A 76 0.01 -1.44 -6.68
CA VAL A 76 -0.59 -2.29 -5.64
C VAL A 76 -0.58 -1.52 -4.32
N ASN A 77 -1.76 -1.18 -3.82
CA ASN A 77 -1.92 -0.63 -2.49
C ASN A 77 -1.99 -1.78 -1.49
N VAL A 78 -1.13 -1.77 -0.49
CA VAL A 78 -0.94 -2.87 0.47
C VAL A 78 -1.25 -2.42 1.88
N HIS A 79 -2.31 -2.99 2.46
CA HIS A 79 -2.66 -2.83 3.85
C HIS A 79 -1.67 -3.58 4.75
N LEU A 80 -0.98 -2.87 5.61
CA LEU A 80 -0.07 -3.44 6.60
C LEU A 80 -0.76 -3.55 7.96
N GLY A 81 -0.69 -4.75 8.55
CA GLY A 81 -1.11 -5.00 9.92
C GLY A 81 0.00 -4.69 10.93
N ASP A 82 -0.23 -5.17 12.15
CA ASP A 82 0.65 -4.99 13.31
C ASP A 82 1.61 -6.17 13.55
N SER A 83 1.62 -7.15 12.65
CA SER A 83 2.50 -8.31 12.75
C SER A 83 3.98 -7.91 12.64
N PRO A 84 4.88 -8.56 13.41
CA PRO A 84 6.31 -8.31 13.33
C PRO A 84 6.95 -8.64 11.97
N ARG A 85 6.19 -9.28 11.06
CA ARG A 85 6.63 -9.50 9.67
C ARG A 85 6.66 -8.23 8.81
N CYS A 86 5.99 -7.17 9.26
CA CYS A 86 6.01 -5.85 8.61
C CYS A 86 5.89 -5.93 7.07
N LEU A 87 6.97 -5.58 6.35
CA LEU A 87 7.06 -5.53 4.89
C LEU A 87 7.70 -6.77 4.26
N ASP A 88 7.90 -7.88 4.98
CA ASP A 88 8.68 -9.03 4.49
C ASP A 88 8.32 -9.48 3.06
N LEU A 89 7.02 -9.60 2.74
CA LEU A 89 6.60 -9.98 1.39
C LEU A 89 6.92 -8.92 0.33
N ILE A 90 6.81 -7.64 0.68
CA ILE A 90 7.13 -6.53 -0.22
C ILE A 90 8.63 -6.49 -0.49
N GLU A 91 9.44 -6.59 0.55
CA GLU A 91 10.91 -6.60 0.42
C GLU A 91 11.37 -7.76 -0.45
N ARG A 92 10.80 -8.95 -0.26
CA ARG A 92 11.09 -10.11 -1.10
C ARG A 92 10.71 -9.89 -2.57
N VAL A 93 9.58 -9.25 -2.87
CA VAL A 93 9.22 -8.92 -4.27
C VAL A 93 10.30 -8.05 -4.89
N VAL A 94 10.76 -7.03 -4.19
CA VAL A 94 11.78 -6.10 -4.68
C VAL A 94 13.15 -6.79 -4.85
N ASP A 95 13.51 -7.67 -3.92
CA ASP A 95 14.83 -8.30 -3.88
C ASP A 95 14.93 -9.54 -4.78
N GLU A 96 13.83 -10.29 -4.96
CA GLU A 96 13.82 -11.59 -5.64
C GLU A 96 13.21 -11.53 -7.06
N THR A 97 12.73 -10.35 -7.52
CA THR A 97 12.11 -10.18 -8.86
C THR A 97 12.59 -8.91 -9.56
N GLU A 98 12.22 -8.75 -10.85
CA GLU A 98 12.49 -7.54 -11.62
C GLU A 98 11.41 -6.45 -11.43
N ILE A 99 10.49 -6.63 -10.48
CA ILE A 99 9.42 -5.65 -10.20
C ILE A 99 10.02 -4.45 -9.45
N PRO A 100 9.84 -3.23 -9.99
CA PRO A 100 10.43 -2.05 -9.34
C PRO A 100 9.71 -1.71 -8.03
N THR A 101 10.47 -1.20 -7.06
CA THR A 101 9.99 -0.74 -5.75
C THR A 101 8.80 0.21 -5.86
N SER A 102 8.77 1.06 -6.90
CA SER A 102 7.69 2.02 -7.15
C SER A 102 6.34 1.40 -7.51
N GLN A 103 6.28 0.07 -7.66
CA GLN A 103 5.04 -0.64 -8.02
C GLN A 103 4.13 -0.89 -6.83
N ILE A 104 4.64 -0.80 -5.61
CA ILE A 104 3.94 -1.16 -4.38
C ILE A 104 3.87 0.06 -3.45
N LEU A 105 2.67 0.33 -2.94
CA LEU A 105 2.41 1.39 -1.96
C LEU A 105 1.88 0.76 -0.66
N PRO A 106 2.76 0.49 0.32
CA PRO A 106 2.31 0.10 1.65
C PRO A 106 1.62 1.28 2.36
N THR A 107 0.44 1.03 2.94
CA THR A 107 -0.30 1.98 3.77
C THR A 107 -0.31 1.56 5.24
N HIS A 108 -0.70 2.46 6.12
CA HIS A 108 -0.67 2.32 7.59
C HIS A 108 0.72 2.13 8.17
N ILE A 109 1.73 2.73 7.54
CA ILE A 109 3.13 2.54 7.95
C ILE A 109 3.44 3.07 9.36
N ASN A 110 2.59 3.92 9.89
CA ASN A 110 2.73 4.54 11.21
C ASN A 110 2.04 3.77 12.35
N ARG A 111 1.47 2.59 12.07
CA ARG A 111 0.67 1.80 13.02
C ARG A 111 1.43 1.40 14.30
N ASN A 112 2.73 1.22 14.21
CA ASN A 112 3.63 1.05 15.35
C ASN A 112 5.07 1.41 14.97
N GLU A 113 5.94 1.58 15.99
CA GLU A 113 7.32 2.02 15.80
C GLU A 113 8.16 1.05 14.95
N LEU A 114 7.98 -0.27 15.12
CA LEU A 114 8.72 -1.27 14.34
C LEU A 114 8.38 -1.17 12.85
N LEU A 115 7.09 -1.13 12.53
CA LEU A 115 6.60 -1.01 11.16
C LEU A 115 7.06 0.30 10.53
N PHE A 116 7.01 1.40 11.29
CA PHE A 116 7.47 2.71 10.83
C PHE A 116 8.97 2.68 10.47
N CYS A 117 9.82 2.11 11.33
CA CYS A 117 11.26 2.01 11.05
C CYS A 117 11.54 1.19 9.79
N LYS A 118 10.87 0.06 9.61
CA LYS A 118 10.98 -0.77 8.41
C LYS A 118 10.50 -0.04 7.16
N SER A 119 9.39 0.68 7.26
CA SER A 119 8.86 1.47 6.15
C SER A 119 9.78 2.63 5.76
N MET A 120 10.47 3.23 6.73
CA MET A 120 11.49 4.25 6.46
C MET A 120 12.69 3.65 5.70
N GLU A 121 13.16 2.45 6.08
CA GLU A 121 14.20 1.73 5.33
C GLU A 121 13.77 1.46 3.87
N TYR A 122 12.52 1.04 3.66
CA TYR A 122 11.94 0.82 2.34
C TYR A 122 11.87 2.12 1.53
N ALA A 123 11.44 3.22 2.15
CA ALA A 123 11.36 4.54 1.50
C ALA A 123 12.75 5.08 1.11
N LEU A 124 13.79 4.85 1.92
CA LEU A 124 15.18 5.20 1.59
C LEU A 124 15.71 4.43 0.38
N LYS A 125 15.20 3.22 0.12
CA LYS A 125 15.49 2.44 -1.09
C LYS A 125 14.68 2.93 -2.32
N GLY A 126 13.86 3.97 -2.18
CA GLY A 126 13.07 4.56 -3.26
C GLY A 126 11.61 4.11 -3.33
N GLY A 127 11.14 3.33 -2.37
CA GLY A 127 9.73 2.95 -2.22
C GLY A 127 8.85 4.15 -1.87
N ALA A 128 7.59 4.13 -2.31
CA ALA A 128 6.57 5.05 -1.82
C ALA A 128 5.88 4.43 -0.59
N VAL A 129 5.46 5.26 0.35
CA VAL A 129 4.81 4.85 1.60
C VAL A 129 3.65 5.78 1.93
N ASP A 130 2.64 5.24 2.63
CA ASP A 130 1.45 5.99 3.00
C ASP A 130 1.20 5.94 4.50
N PHE A 131 1.09 7.14 5.08
CA PHE A 131 0.69 7.33 6.47
C PHE A 131 -0.82 7.36 6.59
N THR A 132 -1.36 6.84 7.68
CA THR A 132 -2.77 7.01 8.02
C THR A 132 -2.92 8.08 9.09
N GLY A 133 -3.77 9.08 8.80
CA GLY A 133 -4.14 10.10 9.78
C GLY A 133 -5.32 9.62 10.61
N ASN A 134 -5.13 9.41 11.89
CA ASN A 134 -6.18 9.01 12.82
C ASN A 134 -6.79 10.20 13.56
N GLU A 135 -8.10 10.17 13.82
CA GLU A 135 -8.82 11.23 14.54
C GLU A 135 -8.44 11.27 16.02
N ASP A 136 -8.27 10.12 16.66
CA ASP A 136 -7.89 10.00 18.08
C ASP A 136 -6.46 9.47 18.25
N ILE A 137 -5.50 10.29 17.81
CA ILE A 137 -4.09 9.92 17.82
C ILE A 137 -3.54 9.68 19.24
N ASP A 138 -4.06 10.39 20.25
CA ASP A 138 -3.57 10.22 21.64
C ASP A 138 -3.94 8.83 22.18
N TYR A 139 -5.10 8.32 21.80
CA TYR A 139 -5.52 6.95 22.12
C TYR A 139 -4.63 5.91 21.44
N TRP A 140 -4.43 6.02 20.13
CA TRP A 140 -3.66 5.05 19.36
C TRP A 140 -2.17 5.04 19.68
N GLU A 141 -1.57 6.22 19.95
CA GLU A 141 -0.20 6.33 20.45
C GLU A 141 -0.01 5.58 21.77
N THR A 142 -1.00 5.66 22.67
CA THR A 142 -0.91 5.03 23.99
C THR A 142 -1.11 3.51 23.92
N ILE A 143 -2.00 3.02 23.06
CA ILE A 143 -2.40 1.59 23.00
C ILE A 143 -1.50 0.78 22.07
N CYS A 144 -1.09 1.36 20.94
CA CYS A 144 -0.43 0.62 19.86
C CYS A 144 0.98 1.15 19.54
N ASP A 145 1.48 2.12 20.28
CA ASP A 145 2.76 2.80 19.98
C ASP A 145 2.76 3.41 18.56
N GLU A 146 1.60 3.96 18.15
CA GLU A 146 1.43 4.56 16.85
C GLU A 146 2.29 5.82 16.70
N VAL A 147 2.99 5.93 15.58
CA VAL A 147 3.81 7.09 15.27
C VAL A 147 2.94 8.21 14.70
N ARG A 148 2.85 9.35 15.39
CA ARG A 148 2.15 10.54 14.88
C ARG A 148 2.65 10.91 13.48
N VAL A 149 1.75 11.15 12.55
CA VAL A 149 2.09 11.46 11.15
C VAL A 149 3.10 12.61 11.05
N CYS A 150 2.89 13.70 11.78
CA CYS A 150 3.81 14.85 11.76
C CYS A 150 5.22 14.49 12.26
N ASN A 151 5.33 13.64 13.29
CA ASN A 151 6.61 13.17 13.82
C ASN A 151 7.27 12.18 12.84
N GLY A 152 6.48 11.27 12.27
CA GLY A 152 6.94 10.31 11.27
C GLY A 152 7.51 10.99 10.03
N ILE A 153 6.77 11.94 9.46
CA ILE A 153 7.23 12.73 8.31
C ILE A 153 8.53 13.46 8.63
N LYS A 154 8.60 14.14 9.77
CA LYS A 154 9.83 14.82 10.17
C LYS A 154 11.01 13.86 10.27
N ARG A 155 10.83 12.70 10.90
CA ARG A 155 11.88 11.67 11.02
C ARG A 155 12.33 11.14 9.67
N MET A 156 11.39 10.91 8.73
CA MET A 156 11.72 10.48 7.37
C MET A 156 12.52 11.55 6.60
N LEU A 157 12.11 12.83 6.71
CA LEU A 157 12.84 13.93 6.08
C LEU A 157 14.25 14.10 6.66
N ASP A 158 14.38 14.02 7.98
CA ASP A 158 15.67 14.10 8.68
C ASP A 158 16.60 12.93 8.29
N ALA A 159 16.02 11.76 7.96
CA ALA A 159 16.74 10.59 7.46
C ALA A 159 17.09 10.68 5.95
N GLY A 160 16.56 11.67 5.23
CA GLY A 160 16.83 11.89 3.80
C GLY A 160 15.85 11.21 2.84
N VAL A 161 14.68 10.76 3.31
CA VAL A 161 13.62 10.25 2.44
C VAL A 161 13.11 11.40 1.56
N ASN A 162 12.98 11.13 0.24
CA ASN A 162 12.40 12.11 -0.69
C ASN A 162 10.92 12.35 -0.35
N PRO A 163 10.46 13.60 -0.14
CA PRO A 163 9.06 13.91 0.15
C PRO A 163 8.07 13.41 -0.90
N ASP A 164 8.47 13.29 -2.16
CA ASP A 164 7.64 12.73 -3.24
C ASP A 164 7.33 11.22 -3.06
N ARG A 165 7.93 10.58 -2.07
CA ARG A 165 7.70 9.18 -1.72
C ARG A 165 6.76 8.99 -0.53
N MET A 166 6.23 10.06 0.02
CA MET A 166 5.34 10.01 1.18
C MET A 166 3.95 10.53 0.80
N THR A 167 2.93 9.78 1.17
CA THR A 167 1.52 10.18 1.09
C THR A 167 0.87 10.08 2.46
N ILE A 168 -0.26 10.73 2.60
CA ILE A 168 -1.09 10.68 3.81
C ILE A 168 -2.51 10.42 3.36
N SER A 169 -3.15 9.40 3.93
CA SER A 169 -4.55 9.10 3.73
C SER A 169 -5.32 9.20 5.05
N SER A 170 -6.62 9.43 4.97
CA SER A 170 -7.47 9.53 6.16
C SER A 170 -8.06 8.19 6.59
N ASP A 171 -8.02 7.18 5.71
CA ASP A 171 -8.75 5.91 5.89
C ASP A 171 -10.23 6.14 6.27
N GLY A 172 -10.86 7.18 5.69
CA GLY A 172 -12.08 7.82 6.16
C GLY A 172 -13.36 6.97 6.13
N GLN A 173 -13.27 5.70 5.74
CA GLN A 173 -14.34 4.70 5.82
C GLN A 173 -14.00 3.55 6.78
N GLY A 174 -12.80 3.58 7.34
CA GLY A 174 -12.29 2.53 8.23
C GLY A 174 -12.67 2.72 9.70
N SER A 175 -13.28 3.83 10.06
CA SER A 175 -13.70 4.18 11.43
C SER A 175 -15.18 3.93 11.69
#